data_7a0dadcf7c0d800524a51d697d108e7e
#
_entry.id   7a0dadcf7c0d800524a51d697d108e7e
#
_cell.length_a   1.000
_cell.length_b   1.000
_cell.length_c   1.000
_cell.angle_alpha   90.00
_cell.angle_beta   90.00
_cell.angle_gamma   90.00
#
_symmetry.space_group_name_H-M   'P 1'
#
loop_
_entity.id
_entity.type
_entity.pdbx_description
1 polymer ?
#
loop_
_entity_poly.entity_id
_entity_poly.type
_entity_poly.pdbx_seq_one_letter_code
_entity_poly.pdbx_strand_id
1 'polypeptide(L)'
;MGLWYDETLDDHTRLGLRVKETLFSGRSSYQHIEVIDTVGFGRVLIVDKVFMTSEYDEFLYHEMLAQPALSTAPNIARVLVIGGGDGGTVREVLRHSDVKDCVMVEIDEMVVDVSKEYLHGIGTAWNDPRLDLRFIDGHEYVKRSNDEKYDVILIDGTDPVGPGAVLFDESFYAGCKRMLTPEGVMALQSESPLLMMDLFVETQHRLRRLFSEVHPYLGPVPLYGTGIWSWTWCSDTGEPLRAIRERQEAIVEGSKAYNEELHQAVFALPNYVKRALKL
;
A
#
# COMPACT_ATOMS: atom_id res chain seq x y z
N MET A 1 6.90 35.65 2.31
CA MET A 1 7.03 34.35 1.61
C MET A 1 6.65 33.26 2.59
N GLY A 2 5.82 32.27 2.21
CA GLY A 2 5.52 31.15 3.09
C GLY A 2 6.61 30.09 3.00
N LEU A 3 6.72 29.23 4.03
CA LEU A 3 7.60 28.07 4.02
C LEU A 3 7.03 27.01 3.08
N TRP A 4 7.88 26.39 2.27
CA TRP A 4 7.55 25.28 1.38
C TRP A 4 8.43 24.09 1.71
N TYR A 5 7.87 22.91 1.63
CA TYR A 5 8.60 21.64 1.66
C TYR A 5 8.55 21.06 0.25
N ASP A 6 9.71 20.78 -0.31
CA ASP A 6 9.84 20.29 -1.68
C ASP A 6 10.36 18.84 -1.65
N GLU A 7 9.57 17.93 -2.20
CA GLU A 7 10.04 16.60 -2.58
C GLU A 7 10.64 16.66 -3.99
N THR A 8 11.85 16.17 -4.15
CA THR A 8 12.51 16.06 -5.44
C THR A 8 12.25 14.70 -6.04
N LEU A 9 11.49 14.66 -7.14
CA LEU A 9 11.10 13.43 -7.82
C LEU A 9 12.20 12.94 -8.77
N ASP A 10 12.84 13.88 -9.46
CA ASP A 10 13.97 13.67 -10.35
C ASP A 10 14.82 14.94 -10.46
N ASP A 11 15.83 14.98 -11.33
CA ASP A 11 16.70 16.14 -11.51
C ASP A 11 15.96 17.40 -12.01
N HIS A 12 14.72 17.27 -12.47
CA HIS A 12 13.98 18.32 -13.16
C HIS A 12 12.61 18.62 -12.53
N THR A 13 12.10 17.75 -11.66
CA THR A 13 10.73 17.80 -11.16
C THR A 13 10.67 17.78 -9.63
N ARG A 14 9.87 18.66 -9.06
CA ARG A 14 9.58 18.71 -7.63
C ARG A 14 8.10 18.85 -7.39
N LEU A 15 7.63 18.26 -6.30
CA LEU A 15 6.33 18.57 -5.71
C LEU A 15 6.54 19.42 -4.46
N GLY A 16 6.01 20.63 -4.43
CA GLY A 16 6.12 21.55 -3.29
C GLY A 16 4.80 21.67 -2.53
N LEU A 17 4.83 21.51 -1.22
CA LEU A 17 3.71 21.75 -0.33
C LEU A 17 3.96 22.98 0.55
N ARG A 18 2.98 23.88 0.65
CA ARG A 18 3.07 25.04 1.55
C ARG A 18 2.85 24.62 2.98
N VAL A 19 3.89 24.82 3.82
CA VAL A 19 3.91 24.38 5.22
C VAL A 19 3.35 25.47 6.13
N LYS A 20 2.52 25.07 7.09
CA LYS A 20 2.12 25.89 8.25
C LYS A 20 3.14 25.74 9.38
N GLU A 21 3.41 24.49 9.77
CA GLU A 21 4.40 24.15 10.80
C GLU A 21 4.93 22.72 10.64
N THR A 22 6.09 22.45 11.24
CA THR A 22 6.62 21.11 11.42
C THR A 22 6.16 20.59 12.78
N LEU A 23 5.40 19.49 12.78
CA LEU A 23 4.86 18.90 14.01
C LEU A 23 5.84 17.93 14.65
N PHE A 24 6.60 17.20 13.82
CA PHE A 24 7.61 16.24 14.27
C PHE A 24 8.78 16.20 13.28
N SER A 25 9.99 15.98 13.79
CA SER A 25 11.17 15.64 13.01
C SER A 25 12.12 14.83 13.89
N GLY A 26 12.43 13.60 13.47
CA GLY A 26 13.27 12.69 14.23
C GLY A 26 13.89 11.60 13.34
N ARG A 27 14.85 10.87 13.89
CA ARG A 27 15.53 9.77 13.21
C ARG A 27 15.42 8.49 14.01
N SER A 28 14.88 7.45 13.41
CA SER A 28 14.91 6.09 13.95
C SER A 28 16.25 5.39 13.59
N SER A 29 16.33 4.11 13.88
CA SER A 29 17.46 3.27 13.45
C SER A 29 17.45 3.01 11.93
N TYR A 30 16.35 3.30 11.25
CA TYR A 30 16.12 2.97 9.85
C TYR A 30 16.11 4.20 8.95
N GLN A 31 15.42 5.29 9.37
CA GLN A 31 15.07 6.39 8.48
C GLN A 31 14.85 7.70 9.25
N HIS A 32 14.80 8.81 8.52
CA HIS A 32 14.40 10.11 9.05
C HIS A 32 12.90 10.32 8.83
N ILE A 33 12.16 10.64 9.89
CA ILE A 33 10.71 10.77 9.89
C ILE A 33 10.34 12.21 10.21
N GLU A 34 9.45 12.80 9.43
CA GLU A 34 8.91 14.13 9.67
C GLU A 34 7.39 14.11 9.53
N VAL A 35 6.71 14.95 10.29
CA VAL A 35 5.30 15.28 10.08
C VAL A 35 5.17 16.79 9.99
N ILE A 36 4.58 17.26 8.90
CA ILE A 36 4.29 18.67 8.68
C ILE A 36 2.78 18.90 8.57
N ASP A 37 2.27 20.01 9.11
CA ASP A 37 0.94 20.52 8.77
C ASP A 37 1.05 21.44 7.56
N THR A 38 0.25 21.17 6.54
CA THR A 38 0.26 21.91 5.27
C THR A 38 -1.00 22.72 5.09
N VAL A 39 -0.97 23.68 4.15
CA VAL A 39 -2.13 24.50 3.84
C VAL A 39 -3.20 23.73 3.06
N GLY A 40 -2.81 22.77 2.21
CA GLY A 40 -3.72 22.12 1.27
C GLY A 40 -3.95 20.62 1.49
N PHE A 41 -2.96 19.93 2.06
CA PHE A 41 -3.00 18.47 2.23
C PHE A 41 -3.24 17.99 3.68
N GLY A 42 -3.48 18.93 4.63
CA GLY A 42 -3.54 18.59 6.05
C GLY A 42 -2.17 18.14 6.56
N ARG A 43 -2.15 17.20 7.47
CA ARG A 43 -0.91 16.62 7.98
C ARG A 43 -0.34 15.62 6.97
N VAL A 44 0.97 15.69 6.77
CA VAL A 44 1.72 14.86 5.81
C VAL A 44 2.84 14.17 6.53
N LEU A 45 2.91 12.84 6.38
CA LEU A 45 4.04 12.01 6.80
C LEU A 45 5.11 12.03 5.72
N ILE A 46 6.34 12.23 6.14
CA ILE A 46 7.51 12.27 5.26
C ILE A 46 8.55 11.30 5.82
N VAL A 47 9.10 10.46 4.95
CA VAL A 47 10.19 9.54 5.30
C VAL A 47 11.34 9.74 4.33
N ASP A 48 12.54 10.00 4.87
CA ASP A 48 13.75 10.27 4.09
C ASP A 48 13.54 11.29 2.96
N LYS A 49 12.74 12.33 3.22
CA LYS A 49 12.35 13.44 2.35
C LYS A 49 11.32 13.11 1.26
N VAL A 50 10.72 11.91 1.28
CA VAL A 50 9.67 11.48 0.36
C VAL A 50 8.31 11.58 1.06
N PHE A 51 7.30 12.11 0.37
CA PHE A 51 5.93 12.17 0.88
C PHE A 51 5.31 10.77 0.91
N MET A 52 4.94 10.29 2.09
CA MET A 52 4.36 8.95 2.27
C MET A 52 2.84 8.96 2.26
N THR A 53 2.22 9.86 3.02
CA THR A 53 0.75 9.93 3.12
C THR A 53 0.31 11.32 3.58
N SER A 54 -0.94 11.69 3.27
CA SER A 54 -1.57 12.91 3.74
C SER A 54 -3.00 12.70 4.18
N GLU A 55 -3.49 13.49 5.14
CA GLU A 55 -4.89 13.44 5.57
C GLU A 55 -5.89 13.79 4.46
N TYR A 56 -5.44 14.46 3.40
CA TYR A 56 -6.28 14.91 2.30
C TYR A 56 -6.62 13.79 1.31
N ASP A 57 -5.64 13.00 0.89
CA ASP A 57 -5.79 12.08 -0.24
C ASP A 57 -5.41 10.60 0.05
N GLU A 58 -5.03 10.25 1.29
CA GLU A 58 -4.59 8.92 1.69
C GLU A 58 -5.56 7.79 1.31
N PHE A 59 -6.86 8.10 1.33
CA PHE A 59 -7.91 7.12 1.00
C PHE A 59 -7.81 6.64 -0.45
N LEU A 60 -7.30 7.47 -1.37
CA LEU A 60 -7.07 7.08 -2.76
C LEU A 60 -6.04 5.95 -2.87
N TYR A 61 -5.05 5.95 -1.99
CA TYR A 61 -4.03 4.90 -1.93
C TYR A 61 -4.53 3.67 -1.16
N HIS A 62 -4.98 3.85 0.07
CA HIS A 62 -5.29 2.73 0.97
C HIS A 62 -6.50 1.92 0.52
N GLU A 63 -7.57 2.58 0.06
CA GLU A 63 -8.72 1.88 -0.49
C GLU A 63 -8.33 1.08 -1.75
N MET A 64 -7.48 1.65 -2.61
CA MET A 64 -7.04 0.96 -3.83
C MET A 64 -6.06 -0.18 -3.55
N LEU A 65 -5.20 -0.09 -2.55
CA LEU A 65 -4.35 -1.21 -2.16
C LEU A 65 -5.17 -2.36 -1.57
N ALA A 66 -6.11 -2.06 -0.67
CA ALA A 66 -6.79 -3.07 0.12
C ALA A 66 -8.04 -3.65 -0.57
N GLN A 67 -8.92 -2.79 -1.09
CA GLN A 67 -10.26 -3.22 -1.44
C GLN A 67 -10.34 -4.14 -2.67
N PRO A 68 -9.54 -3.96 -3.75
CA PRO A 68 -9.56 -4.91 -4.87
C PRO A 68 -9.20 -6.34 -4.45
N ALA A 69 -8.23 -6.52 -3.56
CA ALA A 69 -7.85 -7.83 -3.06
C ALA A 69 -8.90 -8.43 -2.12
N LEU A 70 -9.36 -7.64 -1.13
CA LEU A 70 -10.34 -8.10 -0.14
C LEU A 70 -11.70 -8.42 -0.76
N SER A 71 -12.10 -7.69 -1.81
CA SER A 71 -13.38 -7.94 -2.49
C SER A 71 -13.35 -9.17 -3.39
N THR A 72 -12.20 -9.62 -3.85
CA THR A 72 -12.07 -10.73 -4.81
C THR A 72 -11.59 -12.04 -4.21
N ALA A 73 -10.87 -12.01 -3.10
CA ALA A 73 -10.41 -13.22 -2.41
C ALA A 73 -11.61 -14.05 -1.91
N PRO A 74 -11.65 -15.38 -2.14
CA PRO A 74 -12.77 -16.22 -1.67
C PRO A 74 -12.95 -16.18 -0.16
N ASN A 75 -11.86 -16.10 0.58
CA ASN A 75 -11.84 -15.94 2.04
C ASN A 75 -10.95 -14.74 2.41
N ILE A 76 -11.28 -14.05 3.52
CA ILE A 76 -10.49 -12.95 4.08
C ILE A 76 -10.35 -13.03 5.60
N ALA A 77 -10.54 -14.22 6.17
CA ALA A 77 -10.51 -14.38 7.62
C ALA A 77 -9.15 -14.01 8.22
N ARG A 78 -8.06 -14.29 7.51
CA ARG A 78 -6.70 -13.95 7.93
C ARG A 78 -5.99 -13.09 6.89
N VAL A 79 -5.59 -11.89 7.31
CA VAL A 79 -4.91 -10.91 6.44
C VAL A 79 -3.54 -10.57 7.01
N LEU A 80 -2.53 -10.50 6.14
CA LEU A 80 -1.20 -9.99 6.46
C LEU A 80 -0.99 -8.65 5.74
N VAL A 81 -0.58 -7.64 6.50
CA VAL A 81 -0.11 -6.36 5.98
C VAL A 81 1.39 -6.26 6.26
N ILE A 82 2.19 -6.02 5.23
CA ILE A 82 3.65 -5.83 5.35
C ILE A 82 3.95 -4.37 5.04
N GLY A 83 4.49 -3.65 6.03
CA GLY A 83 4.60 -2.20 6.03
C GLY A 83 3.31 -1.53 6.51
N GLY A 84 3.01 -0.35 5.99
CA GLY A 84 1.78 0.38 6.30
C GLY A 84 1.80 1.07 7.67
N GLY A 85 2.96 1.58 8.09
CA GLY A 85 3.18 2.20 9.40
C GLY A 85 2.28 3.39 9.74
N ASP A 86 1.56 3.95 8.78
CA ASP A 86 0.55 4.98 8.99
C ASP A 86 -0.81 4.42 9.43
N GLY A 87 -1.04 3.10 9.28
CA GLY A 87 -2.25 2.40 9.71
C GLY A 87 -3.45 2.52 8.77
N GLY A 88 -3.31 3.17 7.62
CA GLY A 88 -4.40 3.34 6.66
C GLY A 88 -4.84 2.03 6.02
N THR A 89 -3.90 1.20 5.58
CA THR A 89 -4.18 -0.12 5.03
C THR A 89 -4.85 -1.05 6.05
N VAL A 90 -4.36 -1.06 7.30
CA VAL A 90 -4.98 -1.83 8.39
C VAL A 90 -6.40 -1.36 8.67
N ARG A 91 -6.66 -0.04 8.67
CA ARG A 91 -8.01 0.52 8.77
C ARG A 91 -8.92 -0.07 7.69
N GLU A 92 -8.48 -0.07 6.45
CA GLU A 92 -9.28 -0.60 5.33
C GLU A 92 -9.55 -2.10 5.47
N VAL A 93 -8.58 -2.89 5.91
CA VAL A 93 -8.76 -4.33 6.19
C VAL A 93 -9.80 -4.57 7.26
N LEU A 94 -9.71 -3.86 8.38
CA LEU A 94 -10.54 -4.08 9.56
C LEU A 94 -11.97 -3.52 9.43
N ARG A 95 -12.29 -2.82 8.34
CA ARG A 95 -13.68 -2.48 7.98
C ARG A 95 -14.52 -3.72 7.63
N HIS A 96 -13.86 -4.80 7.19
CA HIS A 96 -14.55 -6.04 6.87
C HIS A 96 -14.79 -6.87 8.13
N SER A 97 -16.05 -7.20 8.41
CA SER A 97 -16.45 -8.04 9.55
C SER A 97 -16.00 -9.51 9.40
N ASP A 98 -15.74 -9.94 8.17
CA ASP A 98 -15.25 -11.29 7.84
C ASP A 98 -13.78 -11.49 8.23
N VAL A 99 -13.01 -10.41 8.36
CA VAL A 99 -11.64 -10.47 8.89
C VAL A 99 -11.70 -10.81 10.37
N LYS A 100 -10.97 -11.88 10.76
CA LYS A 100 -10.88 -12.37 12.13
C LYS A 100 -9.52 -12.10 12.75
N ASP A 101 -8.49 -12.05 11.91
CA ASP A 101 -7.09 -11.90 12.32
C ASP A 101 -6.36 -11.04 11.26
N CYS A 102 -5.84 -9.90 11.67
CA CYS A 102 -5.05 -9.00 10.85
C CYS A 102 -3.67 -8.86 11.46
N VAL A 103 -2.68 -9.49 10.86
CA VAL A 103 -1.28 -9.33 11.25
C VAL A 103 -0.68 -8.18 10.48
N MET A 104 -0.09 -7.21 11.16
CA MET A 104 0.68 -6.14 10.56
C MET A 104 2.14 -6.29 10.95
N VAL A 105 3.03 -6.28 9.98
CA VAL A 105 4.47 -6.38 10.16
C VAL A 105 5.13 -5.10 9.68
N GLU A 106 5.65 -4.31 10.62
CA GLU A 106 6.33 -3.04 10.34
C GLU A 106 7.74 -3.09 10.97
N ILE A 107 8.73 -2.59 10.25
CA ILE A 107 10.11 -2.61 10.72
C ILE A 107 10.40 -1.45 11.68
N ASP A 108 9.75 -0.31 11.49
CA ASP A 108 10.04 0.94 12.20
C ASP A 108 8.92 1.34 13.16
N GLU A 109 9.09 0.99 14.44
CA GLU A 109 8.16 1.35 15.51
C GLU A 109 7.91 2.87 15.59
N MET A 110 8.93 3.70 15.29
CA MET A 110 8.80 5.15 15.35
C MET A 110 7.80 5.68 14.32
N VAL A 111 7.71 5.08 13.13
CA VAL A 111 6.69 5.48 12.12
C VAL A 111 5.28 5.27 12.68
N VAL A 112 5.05 4.12 13.32
CA VAL A 112 3.75 3.80 13.94
C VAL A 112 3.41 4.75 15.09
N ASP A 113 4.37 5.02 15.98
CA ASP A 113 4.15 5.91 17.11
C ASP A 113 3.86 7.35 16.68
N VAL A 114 4.63 7.85 15.71
CA VAL A 114 4.43 9.18 15.12
C VAL A 114 3.08 9.27 14.40
N SER A 115 2.69 8.20 13.68
CA SER A 115 1.39 8.14 13.00
C SER A 115 0.22 8.14 13.99
N LYS A 116 0.32 7.38 15.10
CA LYS A 116 -0.67 7.40 16.17
C LYS A 116 -0.80 8.78 16.81
N GLU A 117 0.32 9.50 16.98
CA GLU A 117 0.32 10.81 17.65
C GLU A 117 -0.16 11.93 16.75
N TYR A 118 0.15 11.88 15.43
CA TYR A 118 -0.10 13.03 14.55
C TYR A 118 -1.13 12.77 13.44
N LEU A 119 -1.35 11.53 12.99
CA LEU A 119 -2.22 11.21 11.85
C LEU A 119 -3.54 10.54 12.28
N HIS A 120 -4.26 11.19 13.20
CA HIS A 120 -5.45 10.61 13.84
C HIS A 120 -6.58 10.22 12.88
N GLY A 121 -6.64 10.84 11.69
CA GLY A 121 -7.64 10.54 10.66
C GLY A 121 -7.32 9.31 9.79
N ILE A 122 -6.05 8.85 9.80
CA ILE A 122 -5.57 7.77 8.94
C ILE A 122 -5.63 6.44 9.68
N GLY A 123 -4.77 6.21 10.65
CA GLY A 123 -4.71 4.99 11.44
C GLY A 123 -5.75 4.96 12.56
N THR A 124 -6.99 4.65 12.26
CA THR A 124 -8.08 4.65 13.27
C THR A 124 -8.33 3.30 13.92
N ALA A 125 -7.69 2.23 13.44
CA ALA A 125 -7.94 0.86 13.87
C ALA A 125 -6.88 0.27 14.82
N TRP A 126 -5.99 1.09 15.38
CA TRP A 126 -4.89 0.63 16.25
C TRP A 126 -5.32 -0.18 17.48
N ASN A 127 -6.53 0.05 17.98
CA ASN A 127 -7.08 -0.63 19.15
C ASN A 127 -8.07 -1.74 18.80
N ASP A 128 -8.20 -2.12 17.52
CA ASP A 128 -9.07 -3.21 17.12
C ASP A 128 -8.49 -4.55 17.66
N PRO A 129 -9.28 -5.36 18.40
CA PRO A 129 -8.79 -6.59 19.00
C PRO A 129 -8.35 -7.66 17.98
N ARG A 130 -8.65 -7.48 16.70
CA ARG A 130 -8.23 -8.35 15.61
C ARG A 130 -6.85 -8.00 15.06
N LEU A 131 -6.27 -6.85 15.45
CA LEU A 131 -4.95 -6.40 15.01
C LEU A 131 -3.85 -7.02 15.87
N ASP A 132 -2.94 -7.73 15.22
CA ASP A 132 -1.66 -8.18 15.78
C ASP A 132 -0.52 -7.41 15.11
N LEU A 133 -0.06 -6.34 15.77
CA LEU A 133 1.03 -5.50 15.30
C LEU A 133 2.38 -6.04 15.77
N ARG A 134 3.26 -6.34 14.83
CA ARG A 134 4.59 -6.92 15.08
C ARG A 134 5.68 -6.02 14.50
N PHE A 135 6.62 -5.59 15.35
CA PHE A 135 7.80 -4.85 14.90
C PHE A 135 8.92 -5.80 14.49
N ILE A 136 8.98 -6.09 13.19
CA ILE A 136 9.95 -7.02 12.60
C ILE A 136 10.15 -6.69 11.11
N ASP A 137 11.33 -6.99 10.59
CA ASP A 137 11.62 -6.92 9.16
C ASP A 137 10.71 -7.87 8.37
N GLY A 138 9.93 -7.33 7.42
CA GLY A 138 8.99 -8.09 6.59
C GLY A 138 9.66 -9.19 5.77
N HIS A 139 10.89 -8.95 5.27
CA HIS A 139 11.66 -9.96 4.55
C HIS A 139 12.07 -11.12 5.46
N GLU A 140 12.50 -10.85 6.68
CA GLU A 140 12.79 -11.88 7.66
C GLU A 140 11.52 -12.62 8.10
N TYR A 141 10.40 -11.91 8.17
CA TYR A 141 9.11 -12.52 8.50
C TYR A 141 8.69 -13.59 7.48
N VAL A 142 8.74 -13.26 6.18
CA VAL A 142 8.33 -14.21 5.13
C VAL A 142 9.34 -15.34 4.89
N LYS A 143 10.57 -15.19 5.32
CA LYS A 143 11.59 -16.24 5.28
C LYS A 143 11.37 -17.32 6.33
N ARG A 144 10.76 -16.97 7.47
CA ARG A 144 10.48 -17.93 8.53
C ARG A 144 9.56 -19.01 7.98
N SER A 145 9.91 -20.28 8.21
CA SER A 145 9.05 -21.41 7.91
C SER A 145 7.90 -21.40 8.92
N ASN A 146 6.85 -20.68 8.61
CA ASN A 146 5.65 -20.64 9.43
C ASN A 146 4.58 -21.49 8.77
N ASP A 147 3.89 -22.32 9.58
CA ASP A 147 2.65 -22.96 9.16
C ASP A 147 1.48 -21.95 9.06
N GLU A 148 1.76 -20.67 9.36
CA GLU A 148 0.79 -19.60 9.23
C GLU A 148 0.46 -19.34 7.77
N LYS A 149 -0.83 -19.36 7.45
CA LYS A 149 -1.36 -19.06 6.12
C LYS A 149 -2.30 -17.88 6.18
N TYR A 150 -2.27 -17.07 5.11
CA TYR A 150 -3.11 -15.90 4.95
C TYR A 150 -3.97 -16.02 3.71
N ASP A 151 -5.19 -15.54 3.83
CA ASP A 151 -6.13 -15.47 2.70
C ASP A 151 -5.80 -14.27 1.80
N VAL A 152 -5.33 -13.18 2.41
CA VAL A 152 -4.90 -11.98 1.70
C VAL A 152 -3.57 -11.50 2.28
N ILE A 153 -2.65 -11.09 1.41
CA ILE A 153 -1.40 -10.40 1.77
C ILE A 153 -1.38 -9.06 1.05
N LEU A 154 -1.24 -7.98 1.83
CA LEU A 154 -1.10 -6.62 1.32
C LEU A 154 0.32 -6.13 1.60
N ILE A 155 1.04 -5.71 0.56
CA ILE A 155 2.40 -5.17 0.70
C ILE A 155 2.31 -3.66 0.50
N ASP A 156 2.46 -2.97 1.63
CA ASP A 156 2.38 -1.52 1.77
C ASP A 156 3.76 -0.97 2.16
N GLY A 157 4.72 -1.24 1.29
CA GLY A 157 6.12 -0.85 1.48
C GLY A 157 6.41 0.54 0.92
N THR A 158 7.46 1.17 1.44
CA THR A 158 8.06 2.37 0.84
C THR A 158 8.73 2.05 -0.49
N ASP A 159 9.13 3.07 -1.24
CA ASP A 159 9.91 2.95 -2.48
C ASP A 159 11.13 2.03 -2.31
N PRO A 160 11.67 1.44 -3.39
CA PRO A 160 12.79 0.50 -3.35
C PRO A 160 14.14 1.19 -3.02
N VAL A 161 14.14 2.01 -1.99
CA VAL A 161 15.29 2.75 -1.47
C VAL A 161 15.50 2.37 0.00
N GLY A 162 16.75 2.21 0.42
CA GLY A 162 17.06 1.86 1.80
C GLY A 162 16.44 0.53 2.25
N PRO A 163 15.76 0.47 3.42
CA PRO A 163 15.15 -0.77 3.94
C PRO A 163 14.06 -1.35 3.03
N GLY A 164 13.35 -0.50 2.25
CA GLY A 164 12.28 -0.93 1.34
C GLY A 164 12.76 -1.72 0.13
N ALA A 165 14.02 -1.59 -0.28
CA ALA A 165 14.53 -2.20 -1.51
C ALA A 165 14.36 -3.73 -1.57
N VAL A 166 14.44 -4.41 -0.43
CA VAL A 166 14.32 -5.87 -0.34
C VAL A 166 12.88 -6.38 -0.55
N LEU A 167 11.87 -5.51 -0.41
CA LEU A 167 10.45 -5.84 -0.62
C LEU A 167 10.09 -5.94 -2.12
N PHE A 168 11.02 -5.59 -3.00
CA PHE A 168 10.86 -5.72 -4.46
C PHE A 168 11.59 -6.93 -5.04
N ASP A 169 12.18 -7.79 -4.19
CA ASP A 169 12.94 -8.94 -4.65
C ASP A 169 12.03 -10.16 -4.93
N GLU A 170 12.36 -10.94 -5.96
CA GLU A 170 11.61 -12.15 -6.31
C GLU A 170 11.56 -13.16 -5.16
N SER A 171 12.65 -13.25 -4.38
CA SER A 171 12.71 -14.12 -3.20
C SER A 171 11.72 -13.72 -2.10
N PHE A 172 11.47 -12.41 -1.95
CA PHE A 172 10.46 -11.88 -1.04
C PHE A 172 9.05 -12.23 -1.52
N TYR A 173 8.72 -11.98 -2.80
CA TYR A 173 7.43 -12.35 -3.37
C TYR A 173 7.17 -13.86 -3.31
N ALA A 174 8.20 -14.68 -3.55
CA ALA A 174 8.10 -16.14 -3.38
C ALA A 174 7.85 -16.51 -1.91
N GLY A 175 8.42 -15.77 -0.96
CA GLY A 175 8.13 -15.89 0.46
C GLY A 175 6.67 -15.59 0.78
N CYS A 176 6.15 -14.46 0.31
CA CYS A 176 4.74 -14.09 0.45
C CYS A 176 3.82 -15.15 -0.17
N LYS A 177 4.12 -15.62 -1.38
CA LYS A 177 3.34 -16.67 -2.04
C LYS A 177 3.26 -17.95 -1.20
N ARG A 178 4.37 -18.37 -0.57
CA ARG A 178 4.37 -19.54 0.31
C ARG A 178 3.47 -19.37 1.53
N MET A 179 3.24 -18.14 1.99
CA MET A 179 2.37 -17.83 3.11
C MET A 179 0.91 -17.67 2.73
N LEU A 180 0.57 -17.60 1.44
CA LEU A 180 -0.83 -17.62 0.99
C LEU A 180 -1.49 -18.99 1.16
N THR A 181 -2.79 -18.97 1.40
CA THR A 181 -3.66 -20.14 1.17
C THR A 181 -3.69 -20.46 -0.34
N PRO A 182 -4.11 -21.67 -0.77
CA PRO A 182 -4.14 -22.02 -2.19
C PRO A 182 -4.99 -21.08 -3.07
N GLU A 183 -6.03 -20.48 -2.50
CA GLU A 183 -6.93 -19.52 -3.19
C GLU A 183 -6.66 -18.07 -2.76
N GLY A 184 -5.53 -17.84 -2.07
CA GLY A 184 -5.18 -16.54 -1.53
C GLY A 184 -4.85 -15.50 -2.60
N VAL A 185 -5.01 -14.24 -2.21
CA VAL A 185 -4.74 -13.07 -3.05
C VAL A 185 -3.64 -12.23 -2.42
N MET A 186 -2.72 -11.76 -3.24
CA MET A 186 -1.72 -10.77 -2.86
C MET A 186 -1.96 -9.48 -3.65
N ALA A 187 -1.91 -8.35 -2.97
CA ALA A 187 -1.82 -7.04 -3.63
C ALA A 187 -0.65 -6.24 -3.07
N LEU A 188 -0.05 -5.45 -3.95
CA LEU A 188 1.11 -4.63 -3.60
C LEU A 188 1.09 -3.31 -4.35
N GLN A 189 1.67 -2.27 -3.76
CA GLN A 189 2.02 -1.07 -4.50
C GLN A 189 3.10 -1.42 -5.53
N SER A 190 3.05 -0.84 -6.71
CA SER A 190 3.96 -1.17 -7.83
C SER A 190 4.45 0.06 -8.59
N GLU A 191 4.61 1.17 -7.89
CA GLU A 191 5.21 2.41 -8.34
C GLU A 191 4.40 3.20 -9.40
N SER A 192 4.90 4.40 -9.71
CA SER A 192 4.35 5.20 -10.79
C SER A 192 4.85 4.72 -12.15
N PRO A 193 3.97 4.24 -13.06
CA PRO A 193 4.39 3.84 -14.40
C PRO A 193 4.75 5.03 -15.31
N LEU A 194 4.72 6.26 -14.80
CA LEU A 194 5.25 7.45 -15.50
C LEU A 194 6.69 7.76 -15.09
N LEU A 195 7.01 7.66 -13.80
CA LEU A 195 8.36 7.94 -13.29
C LEU A 195 9.26 6.71 -13.28
N MET A 196 8.69 5.54 -12.93
CA MET A 196 9.44 4.32 -12.63
C MET A 196 9.02 3.16 -13.54
N MET A 197 8.83 3.43 -14.85
CA MET A 197 8.35 2.43 -15.82
C MET A 197 9.18 1.14 -15.82
N ASP A 198 10.51 1.26 -15.79
CA ASP A 198 11.38 0.08 -15.84
C ASP A 198 11.19 -0.80 -14.60
N LEU A 199 11.11 -0.21 -13.42
CA LEU A 199 10.86 -0.92 -12.17
C LEU A 199 9.45 -1.54 -12.16
N PHE A 200 8.45 -0.78 -12.61
CA PHE A 200 7.08 -1.29 -12.76
C PHE A 200 7.04 -2.53 -13.66
N VAL A 201 7.67 -2.48 -14.84
CA VAL A 201 7.72 -3.62 -15.77
C VAL A 201 8.49 -4.80 -15.18
N GLU A 202 9.61 -4.55 -14.50
CA GLU A 202 10.40 -5.60 -13.85
C GLU A 202 9.60 -6.28 -12.73
N THR A 203 8.88 -5.51 -11.91
CA THR A 203 7.98 -6.03 -10.87
C THR A 203 6.92 -6.95 -11.49
N GLN A 204 6.27 -6.52 -12.59
CA GLN A 204 5.29 -7.37 -13.28
C GLN A 204 5.92 -8.67 -13.80
N HIS A 205 7.15 -8.63 -14.33
CA HIS A 205 7.85 -9.82 -14.80
C HIS A 205 8.21 -10.78 -13.65
N ARG A 206 8.67 -10.25 -12.50
CA ARG A 206 8.96 -11.07 -11.31
C ARG A 206 7.70 -11.77 -10.81
N LEU A 207 6.60 -11.05 -10.69
CA LEU A 207 5.33 -11.60 -10.23
C LEU A 207 4.77 -12.68 -11.18
N ARG A 208 4.84 -12.48 -12.50
CA ARG A 208 4.39 -13.44 -13.51
C ARG A 208 5.21 -14.73 -13.55
N ARG A 209 6.42 -14.76 -12.99
CA ARG A 209 7.16 -16.01 -12.79
C ARG A 209 6.65 -16.82 -11.60
N LEU A 210 5.96 -16.16 -10.69
CA LEU A 210 5.48 -16.76 -9.44
C LEU A 210 3.98 -17.09 -9.49
N PHE A 211 3.15 -16.19 -9.99
CA PHE A 211 1.69 -16.31 -9.98
C PHE A 211 1.14 -16.54 -11.37
N SER A 212 0.05 -17.31 -11.45
CA SER A 212 -0.69 -17.57 -12.70
C SER A 212 -1.42 -16.34 -13.21
N GLU A 213 -2.00 -15.56 -12.29
CA GLU A 213 -2.75 -14.35 -12.57
C GLU A 213 -2.04 -13.14 -11.93
N VAL A 214 -1.67 -12.16 -12.76
CA VAL A 214 -0.98 -10.92 -12.35
C VAL A 214 -1.57 -9.75 -13.12
N HIS A 215 -2.29 -8.91 -12.42
CA HIS A 215 -3.08 -7.83 -12.99
C HIS A 215 -2.71 -6.49 -12.35
N PRO A 216 -1.89 -5.65 -13.00
CA PRO A 216 -1.68 -4.29 -12.56
C PRO A 216 -2.93 -3.45 -12.77
N TYR A 217 -3.14 -2.48 -11.90
CA TYR A 217 -4.20 -1.49 -11.99
C TYR A 217 -3.69 -0.12 -11.55
N LEU A 218 -4.39 0.93 -11.98
CA LEU A 218 -3.94 2.31 -11.82
C LEU A 218 -5.00 3.16 -11.11
N GLY A 219 -4.51 4.14 -10.36
CA GLY A 219 -5.36 5.16 -9.77
C GLY A 219 -4.62 6.46 -9.50
N PRO A 220 -5.35 7.54 -9.19
CA PRO A 220 -4.74 8.82 -8.82
C PRO A 220 -4.26 8.79 -7.36
N VAL A 221 -3.06 9.29 -7.12
CA VAL A 221 -2.55 9.65 -5.79
C VAL A 221 -1.85 11.01 -5.93
N PRO A 222 -2.57 12.13 -5.75
CA PRO A 222 -2.06 13.48 -6.00
C PRO A 222 -0.78 13.82 -5.24
N LEU A 223 -0.62 13.29 -4.01
CA LEU A 223 0.57 13.48 -3.20
C LEU A 223 1.84 12.89 -3.84
N TYR A 224 1.71 11.85 -4.68
CA TYR A 224 2.86 11.16 -5.27
C TYR A 224 3.29 11.79 -6.61
N GLY A 225 3.56 13.05 -6.60
CA GLY A 225 4.23 13.82 -7.63
C GLY A 225 3.56 13.85 -9.01
N THR A 226 3.50 12.74 -9.73
CA THR A 226 2.83 12.65 -11.04
C THR A 226 1.33 12.47 -10.95
N GLY A 227 0.80 12.19 -9.77
CA GLY A 227 -0.62 11.95 -9.53
C GLY A 227 -1.15 10.61 -10.06
N ILE A 228 -0.32 9.78 -10.68
CA ILE A 228 -0.66 8.43 -11.15
C ILE A 228 0.18 7.40 -10.42
N TRP A 229 -0.49 6.45 -9.77
CA TRP A 229 0.13 5.35 -9.05
C TRP A 229 -0.37 4.01 -9.57
N SER A 230 0.33 2.94 -9.25
CA SER A 230 -0.09 1.60 -9.62
C SER A 230 -0.05 0.65 -8.43
N TRP A 231 -0.92 -0.32 -8.50
CA TRP A 231 -0.91 -1.51 -7.66
C TRP A 231 -0.97 -2.74 -8.55
N THR A 232 -0.62 -3.88 -7.99
CA THR A 232 -0.69 -5.15 -8.71
C THR A 232 -1.41 -6.19 -7.85
N TRP A 233 -2.42 -6.80 -8.42
CA TRP A 233 -3.17 -7.90 -7.86
C TRP A 233 -2.62 -9.23 -8.38
N CYS A 234 -2.42 -10.24 -7.52
CA CYS A 234 -1.85 -11.54 -7.86
C CYS A 234 -2.61 -12.69 -7.19
N SER A 235 -2.83 -13.78 -7.93
CA SER A 235 -3.36 -15.04 -7.42
C SER A 235 -2.99 -16.20 -8.35
N ASP A 236 -3.15 -17.44 -7.87
CA ASP A 236 -3.04 -18.62 -8.77
C ASP A 236 -4.39 -19.10 -9.30
N THR A 237 -5.49 -18.70 -8.68
CA THR A 237 -6.84 -19.24 -8.97
C THR A 237 -7.92 -18.18 -9.11
N GLY A 238 -7.65 -16.96 -8.64
CA GLY A 238 -8.64 -15.88 -8.60
C GLY A 238 -8.78 -15.10 -9.91
N GLU A 239 -9.82 -14.28 -9.99
CA GLU A 239 -10.11 -13.36 -11.07
C GLU A 239 -10.29 -11.94 -10.53
N PRO A 240 -9.46 -10.96 -10.91
CA PRO A 240 -9.48 -9.63 -10.30
C PRO A 240 -10.78 -8.86 -10.54
N LEU A 241 -11.51 -9.17 -11.61
CA LEU A 241 -12.78 -8.51 -11.93
C LEU A 241 -14.00 -9.17 -11.27
N ARG A 242 -13.83 -10.32 -10.62
CA ARG A 242 -14.91 -11.06 -9.99
C ARG A 242 -15.03 -10.72 -8.50
N ALA A 243 -15.41 -9.50 -8.21
CA ALA A 243 -15.64 -9.07 -6.85
C ALA A 243 -16.89 -9.71 -6.21
N ILE A 244 -16.82 -9.96 -4.91
CA ILE A 244 -17.93 -10.44 -4.09
C ILE A 244 -18.77 -9.23 -3.70
N ARG A 245 -19.96 -9.16 -4.26
CA ARG A 245 -20.86 -8.00 -4.14
C ARG A 245 -21.18 -7.64 -2.68
N GLU A 246 -21.48 -8.62 -1.85
CA GLU A 246 -21.81 -8.43 -0.45
C GLU A 246 -20.69 -7.73 0.32
N ARG A 247 -19.41 -8.02 -0.04
CA ARG A 247 -18.25 -7.35 0.58
C ARG A 247 -18.11 -5.91 0.12
N GLN A 248 -18.36 -5.63 -1.16
CA GLN A 248 -18.34 -4.26 -1.68
C GLN A 248 -19.46 -3.43 -1.03
N GLU A 249 -20.69 -3.97 -0.97
CA GLU A 249 -21.84 -3.31 -0.33
C GLU A 249 -21.58 -3.03 1.16
N ALA A 250 -20.92 -3.92 1.87
CA ALA A 250 -20.64 -3.76 3.30
C ALA A 250 -19.69 -2.59 3.65
N ILE A 251 -18.88 -2.15 2.70
CA ILE A 251 -17.88 -1.08 2.94
C ILE A 251 -18.18 0.23 2.20
N VAL A 252 -19.14 0.23 1.25
CA VAL A 252 -19.35 1.37 0.34
C VAL A 252 -19.71 2.67 1.11
N GLU A 253 -20.49 2.60 2.16
CA GLU A 253 -20.89 3.78 2.93
C GLU A 253 -19.70 4.54 3.55
N GLY A 254 -18.64 3.82 3.93
CA GLY A 254 -17.43 4.43 4.49
C GLY A 254 -16.31 4.65 3.48
N SER A 255 -16.46 4.24 2.21
CA SER A 255 -15.47 4.44 1.17
C SER A 255 -15.60 5.83 0.56
N LYS A 256 -14.48 6.49 0.34
CA LYS A 256 -14.43 7.81 -0.30
C LYS A 256 -14.18 7.70 -1.81
N ALA A 257 -13.48 6.64 -2.25
CA ALA A 257 -13.13 6.42 -3.66
C ALA A 257 -13.65 5.08 -4.18
N TYR A 258 -13.42 3.98 -3.45
CA TYR A 258 -13.71 2.64 -3.95
C TYR A 258 -15.20 2.33 -4.02
N ASN A 259 -15.63 1.80 -5.16
CA ASN A 259 -16.98 1.30 -5.44
C ASN A 259 -16.93 0.23 -6.54
N GLU A 260 -18.09 -0.38 -6.87
CA GLU A 260 -18.18 -1.45 -7.88
C GLU A 260 -17.72 -0.99 -9.27
N GLU A 261 -18.13 0.19 -9.71
CA GLU A 261 -17.77 0.72 -11.02
C GLU A 261 -16.28 1.03 -11.12
N LEU A 262 -15.71 1.64 -10.07
CA LEU A 262 -14.28 1.92 -10.01
C LEU A 262 -13.46 0.63 -10.00
N HIS A 263 -13.91 -0.39 -9.26
CA HIS A 263 -13.25 -1.71 -9.25
C HIS A 263 -13.08 -2.27 -10.65
N GLN A 264 -14.12 -2.20 -11.49
CA GLN A 264 -14.04 -2.66 -12.87
C GLN A 264 -13.14 -1.76 -13.74
N ALA A 265 -13.20 -0.45 -13.53
CA ALA A 265 -12.55 0.54 -14.38
C ALA A 265 -11.01 0.58 -14.17
N VAL A 266 -10.50 0.39 -12.95
CA VAL A 266 -9.07 0.57 -12.65
C VAL A 266 -8.17 -0.44 -13.32
N PHE A 267 -8.67 -1.63 -13.68
CA PHE A 267 -7.94 -2.64 -14.44
C PHE A 267 -7.86 -2.34 -15.96
N ALA A 268 -8.54 -1.29 -16.42
CA ALA A 268 -8.46 -0.83 -17.81
C ALA A 268 -7.17 -0.04 -18.04
N LEU A 269 -6.11 -0.72 -18.44
CA LEU A 269 -4.79 -0.14 -18.61
C LEU A 269 -4.69 0.81 -19.81
N PRO A 270 -4.02 1.97 -19.67
CA PRO A 270 -3.70 2.86 -20.80
C PRO A 270 -2.76 2.19 -21.82
N ASN A 271 -2.82 2.66 -23.06
CA ASN A 271 -2.03 2.08 -24.16
C ASN A 271 -0.50 2.12 -23.93
N TYR A 272 0.02 3.12 -23.23
CA TYR A 272 1.46 3.18 -22.97
C TYR A 272 1.90 2.08 -22.01
N VAL A 273 1.09 1.77 -20.99
CA VAL A 273 1.33 0.66 -20.06
C VAL A 273 1.21 -0.69 -20.79
N LYS A 274 0.13 -0.88 -21.58
CA LYS A 274 -0.04 -2.09 -22.39
C LYS A 274 1.15 -2.35 -23.30
N ARG A 275 1.65 -1.31 -23.97
CA ARG A 275 2.83 -1.44 -24.84
C ARG A 275 4.09 -1.82 -24.03
N ALA A 276 4.32 -1.20 -22.87
CA ALA A 276 5.46 -1.53 -22.02
C ALA A 276 5.42 -2.99 -21.54
N LEU A 277 4.24 -3.49 -21.18
CA LEU A 277 4.02 -4.87 -20.72
C LEU A 277 3.86 -5.88 -21.87
N LYS A 278 3.82 -5.43 -23.13
CA LYS A 278 3.60 -6.27 -24.33
C LYS A 278 2.26 -7.04 -24.30
N LEU A 279 1.20 -6.37 -23.78
CA LEU A 279 -0.18 -6.88 -23.72
C LEU A 279 -0.98 -6.49 -24.95
#